data_fe565d0d2b9fc08a3391ad5cd5495021
#
_entry.id   fe565d0d2b9fc08a3391ad5cd5495021
#
_cell.length_a   1.000
_cell.length_b   1.000
_cell.length_c   1.000
_cell.angle_alpha   90.00
_cell.angle_beta   90.00
_cell.angle_gamma   90.00
#
_symmetry.space_group_name_H-M   'P 1'
#
loop_
_entity.id
_entity.type
_entity.pdbx_description
1 polymer ?
#
loop_
_entity_poly.entity_id
_entity_poly.type
_entity_poly.pdbx_seq_one_letter_code
_entity_poly.pdbx_strand_id
1 'polypeptide(L)'
;MRKTVAFGFVGTVLDYAGRGSQRWEKWRPTLCLCQQETLVVHRLELLYDARSRSLFEGLKKDIASVSPETEVVGVEIAIRNPWDFEEVYACLHDFARSHTFHPEDEDYLIHITTGTHVAQICWFLLAEARYLPARLAQTSPPRKKDKSHSTGDVTIIDLDLSRYNDIATRFAQEREETLNFLKSGIATRNPCFNRMIEQIERVAIRSRSPILLNGPTGAGKSFLARRIYELKLARHQFSGP
;
A
#
# COMPACT_ATOMS: atom_id res chain seq x y z
N MET A 1 12.51 -22.42 -6.25
CA MET A 1 12.43 -20.94 -6.36
C MET A 1 10.94 -20.63 -6.55
N ARG A 2 10.36 -19.74 -5.74
CA ARG A 2 8.95 -19.38 -5.89
C ARG A 2 8.74 -18.61 -7.18
N LYS A 3 7.59 -18.81 -7.82
CA LYS A 3 7.23 -18.05 -9.01
C LYS A 3 6.72 -16.67 -8.62
N THR A 4 7.14 -15.63 -9.28
CA THR A 4 6.61 -14.28 -9.04
C THR A 4 5.35 -14.06 -9.88
N VAL A 5 4.25 -13.73 -9.23
CA VAL A 5 2.98 -13.35 -9.84
C VAL A 5 2.72 -11.88 -9.56
N ALA A 6 2.44 -11.10 -10.59
CA ALA A 6 2.14 -9.68 -10.43
C ALA A 6 0.71 -9.36 -10.88
N PHE A 7 0.02 -8.51 -10.11
CA PHE A 7 -1.28 -7.94 -10.45
C PHE A 7 -1.11 -6.47 -10.77
N GLY A 8 -1.91 -5.94 -11.70
CA GLY A 8 -1.92 -4.51 -11.99
C GLY A 8 -3.05 -4.13 -12.93
N PHE A 9 -3.25 -2.84 -13.10
CA PHE A 9 -4.15 -2.32 -14.12
C PHE A 9 -3.39 -2.02 -15.40
N VAL A 10 -4.06 -2.18 -16.55
CA VAL A 10 -3.57 -1.61 -17.80
C VAL A 10 -3.51 -0.09 -17.68
N GLY A 11 -2.34 0.48 -17.88
CA GLY A 11 -2.11 1.93 -17.79
C GLY A 11 -2.59 2.66 -19.02
N THR A 12 -3.85 3.11 -19.04
CA THR A 12 -4.48 3.75 -20.21
C THR A 12 -3.77 5.01 -20.70
N VAL A 13 -3.00 5.66 -19.83
CA VAL A 13 -2.21 6.86 -20.15
C VAL A 13 -0.73 6.51 -20.29
N LEU A 14 -0.15 5.87 -19.28
CA LEU A 14 1.29 5.63 -19.22
C LEU A 14 1.76 4.47 -20.09
N ASP A 15 0.95 3.40 -20.24
CA ASP A 15 1.29 2.29 -21.14
C ASP A 15 0.87 2.57 -22.59
N TYR A 16 0.05 3.59 -22.84
CA TYR A 16 -0.31 4.02 -24.19
C TYR A 16 0.81 4.84 -24.81
N ALA A 17 1.69 4.18 -25.51
CA ALA A 17 2.84 4.81 -26.16
C ALA A 17 2.62 5.17 -27.65
N GLY A 18 1.38 5.05 -28.15
CA GLY A 18 1.06 5.25 -29.56
C GLY A 18 1.19 3.96 -30.40
N ARG A 19 1.18 4.11 -31.72
CA ARG A 19 1.26 3.00 -32.67
C ARG A 19 2.64 2.95 -33.34
N GLY A 20 3.05 1.76 -33.80
CA GLY A 20 4.30 1.59 -34.54
C GLY A 20 5.55 1.50 -33.67
N SER A 21 6.75 1.67 -34.29
CA SER A 21 8.06 1.49 -33.63
C SER A 21 8.36 2.55 -32.55
N GLN A 22 7.83 3.76 -32.70
CA GLN A 22 8.05 4.85 -31.73
C GLN A 22 7.55 4.55 -30.32
N ARG A 23 6.68 3.54 -30.14
CA ARG A 23 6.24 3.12 -28.81
C ARG A 23 7.37 2.57 -27.95
N TRP A 24 8.46 2.12 -28.54
CA TRP A 24 9.63 1.62 -27.84
C TRP A 24 10.56 2.72 -27.30
N GLU A 25 10.40 3.95 -27.77
CA GLU A 25 11.14 5.12 -27.29
C GLU A 25 10.53 5.71 -26.02
N LYS A 26 9.29 5.34 -25.69
CA LYS A 26 8.59 5.83 -24.50
C LYS A 26 8.66 4.81 -23.39
N TRP A 27 8.97 5.31 -22.20
CA TRP A 27 8.88 4.50 -20.99
C TRP A 27 7.42 4.10 -20.73
N ARG A 28 7.22 2.84 -20.44
CA ARG A 28 5.92 2.24 -20.11
C ARG A 28 6.03 1.44 -18.80
N PRO A 29 5.25 1.77 -17.77
CA PRO A 29 5.39 1.17 -16.43
C PRO A 29 5.24 -0.34 -16.41
N THR A 30 4.24 -0.87 -17.10
CA THR A 30 3.96 -2.30 -17.12
C THR A 30 5.05 -3.09 -17.86
N LEU A 31 5.56 -2.51 -18.94
CA LEU A 31 6.69 -3.11 -19.66
C LEU A 31 7.98 -3.07 -18.82
N CYS A 32 8.23 -1.93 -18.15
CA CYS A 32 9.36 -1.75 -17.23
C CYS A 32 9.38 -2.83 -16.14
N LEU A 33 8.23 -3.20 -15.59
CA LEU A 33 8.13 -4.26 -14.57
C LEU A 33 8.65 -5.61 -15.10
N CYS A 34 8.39 -5.94 -16.36
CA CYS A 34 8.78 -7.21 -16.98
C CYS A 34 10.22 -7.19 -17.56
N GLN A 35 10.87 -6.03 -17.64
CA GLN A 35 12.22 -5.89 -18.21
C GLN A 35 13.34 -5.87 -17.17
N GLN A 36 13.04 -6.23 -15.92
CA GLN A 36 14.02 -6.18 -14.84
C GLN A 36 14.89 -7.46 -14.82
N GLU A 37 16.20 -7.30 -14.88
CA GLU A 37 17.14 -8.44 -14.80
C GLU A 37 17.11 -9.16 -13.43
N THR A 38 16.82 -8.40 -12.37
CA THR A 38 16.80 -8.91 -10.98
C THR A 38 15.44 -9.40 -10.50
N LEU A 39 14.38 -9.16 -11.28
CA LEU A 39 13.00 -9.51 -10.93
C LEU A 39 12.31 -10.16 -12.12
N VAL A 40 12.29 -11.48 -12.18
CA VAL A 40 11.54 -12.22 -13.20
C VAL A 40 10.07 -12.32 -12.77
N VAL A 41 9.17 -11.72 -13.53
CA VAL A 41 7.74 -11.88 -13.38
C VAL A 41 7.29 -13.08 -14.21
N HIS A 42 6.89 -14.18 -13.55
CA HIS A 42 6.49 -15.42 -14.23
C HIS A 42 5.05 -15.36 -14.76
N ARG A 43 4.16 -14.67 -14.03
CA ARG A 43 2.78 -14.44 -14.45
C ARG A 43 2.38 -13.00 -14.12
N LEU A 44 1.84 -12.31 -15.10
CA LEU A 44 1.32 -10.95 -14.97
C LEU A 44 -0.17 -10.94 -15.28
N GLU A 45 -0.99 -10.70 -14.27
CA GLU A 45 -2.43 -10.58 -14.39
C GLU A 45 -2.83 -9.11 -14.49
N LEU A 46 -3.26 -8.69 -15.67
CA LEU A 46 -3.61 -7.30 -15.96
C LEU A 46 -5.12 -7.12 -15.98
N LEU A 47 -5.61 -6.29 -15.05
CA LEU A 47 -7.01 -5.89 -15.00
C LEU A 47 -7.25 -4.77 -16.02
N TYR A 48 -8.30 -4.93 -16.82
CA TYR A 48 -8.66 -3.95 -17.84
C TYR A 48 -10.19 -3.90 -18.07
N ASP A 49 -10.70 -2.77 -18.49
CA ASP A 49 -12.09 -2.61 -18.95
C ASP A 49 -12.21 -2.94 -20.45
N ALA A 50 -13.43 -3.18 -20.92
CA ALA A 50 -13.69 -3.54 -22.31
C ALA A 50 -13.12 -2.51 -23.32
N ARG A 51 -13.06 -1.21 -22.94
CA ARG A 51 -12.53 -0.13 -23.77
C ARG A 51 -11.01 -0.22 -23.93
N SER A 52 -10.33 -0.79 -22.95
CA SER A 52 -8.87 -0.92 -22.90
C SER A 52 -8.37 -2.25 -23.47
N ARG A 53 -9.24 -3.13 -23.96
CA ARG A 53 -8.89 -4.46 -24.51
C ARG A 53 -7.82 -4.37 -25.60
N SER A 54 -7.94 -3.42 -26.53
CA SER A 54 -6.95 -3.23 -27.61
C SER A 54 -5.57 -2.85 -27.10
N LEU A 55 -5.51 -2.05 -26.01
CA LEU A 55 -4.26 -1.69 -25.35
C LEU A 55 -3.66 -2.89 -24.62
N PHE A 56 -4.50 -3.67 -23.90
CA PHE A 56 -4.10 -4.91 -23.27
C PHE A 56 -3.45 -5.89 -24.26
N GLU A 57 -4.10 -6.15 -25.41
CA GLU A 57 -3.56 -7.03 -26.44
C GLU A 57 -2.25 -6.53 -27.03
N GLY A 58 -2.08 -5.21 -27.17
CA GLY A 58 -0.82 -4.60 -27.57
C GLY A 58 0.28 -4.81 -26.54
N LEU A 59 -0.01 -4.56 -25.25
CA LEU A 59 0.91 -4.80 -24.15
C LEU A 59 1.34 -6.26 -24.05
N LYS A 60 0.38 -7.19 -24.16
CA LYS A 60 0.65 -8.63 -24.10
C LYS A 60 1.67 -9.05 -25.18
N LYS A 61 1.51 -8.54 -26.41
CA LYS A 61 2.46 -8.81 -27.51
C LYS A 61 3.84 -8.18 -27.24
N ASP A 62 3.86 -6.95 -26.74
CA ASP A 62 5.11 -6.25 -26.45
C ASP A 62 5.86 -6.92 -25.29
N ILE A 63 5.15 -7.37 -24.23
CA ILE A 63 5.76 -8.11 -23.13
C ILE A 63 6.33 -9.44 -23.63
N ALA A 64 5.58 -10.19 -24.42
CA ALA A 64 6.06 -11.45 -24.98
C ALA A 64 7.34 -11.30 -25.83
N SER A 65 7.60 -10.11 -26.38
CA SER A 65 8.82 -9.83 -27.16
C SER A 65 10.03 -9.48 -26.31
N VAL A 66 9.83 -8.96 -25.08
CA VAL A 66 10.93 -8.51 -24.20
C VAL A 66 11.13 -9.39 -22.97
N SER A 67 10.11 -10.15 -22.59
CA SER A 67 10.09 -11.07 -21.45
C SER A 67 9.27 -12.30 -21.82
N PRO A 68 9.80 -13.18 -22.68
CA PRO A 68 9.06 -14.36 -23.16
C PRO A 68 8.72 -15.36 -22.05
N GLU A 69 9.41 -15.29 -20.91
CA GLU A 69 9.13 -16.07 -19.72
C GLU A 69 7.91 -15.57 -18.92
N THR A 70 7.40 -14.37 -19.22
CA THR A 70 6.22 -13.80 -18.54
C THR A 70 4.93 -14.25 -19.22
N GLU A 71 4.15 -15.07 -18.54
CA GLU A 71 2.77 -15.35 -18.94
C GLU A 71 1.88 -14.13 -18.65
N VAL A 72 1.27 -13.54 -19.66
CA VAL A 72 0.34 -12.41 -19.49
C VAL A 72 -1.10 -12.88 -19.56
N VAL A 73 -1.81 -12.73 -18.45
CA VAL A 73 -3.23 -13.09 -18.28
C VAL A 73 -4.07 -11.82 -18.20
N GLY A 74 -5.13 -11.75 -18.98
CA GLY A 74 -6.06 -10.63 -18.94
C GLY A 74 -7.24 -10.90 -18.03
N VAL A 75 -7.54 -9.98 -17.13
CA VAL A 75 -8.71 -10.02 -16.26
C VAL A 75 -9.63 -8.87 -16.65
N GLU A 76 -10.71 -9.19 -17.37
CA GLU A 76 -11.69 -8.17 -17.73
C GLU A 76 -12.57 -7.82 -16.54
N ILE A 77 -12.65 -6.54 -16.23
CA ILE A 77 -13.42 -6.01 -15.11
C ILE A 77 -14.44 -4.98 -15.59
N ALA A 78 -15.51 -4.81 -14.83
CA ALA A 78 -16.57 -3.85 -15.11
C ALA A 78 -16.58 -2.73 -14.07
N ILE A 79 -15.74 -1.70 -14.27
CA ILE A 79 -15.75 -0.48 -13.49
C ILE A 79 -16.31 0.64 -14.36
N ARG A 80 -17.46 1.24 -13.96
CA ARG A 80 -18.10 2.34 -14.69
C ARG A 80 -17.42 3.66 -14.40
N ASN A 81 -17.10 3.90 -13.13
CA ASN A 81 -16.39 5.10 -12.70
C ASN A 81 -15.09 4.72 -11.94
N PRO A 82 -13.93 4.80 -12.60
CA PRO A 82 -12.65 4.44 -11.97
C PRO A 82 -12.17 5.44 -10.90
N TRP A 83 -12.94 6.50 -10.65
CA TRP A 83 -12.72 7.49 -9.59
C TRP A 83 -13.66 7.30 -8.40
N ASP A 84 -14.62 6.38 -8.49
CA ASP A 84 -15.49 6.02 -7.38
C ASP A 84 -14.81 4.99 -6.50
N PHE A 85 -14.58 5.37 -5.23
CA PHE A 85 -13.85 4.53 -4.30
C PHE A 85 -14.61 3.25 -3.96
N GLU A 86 -15.92 3.32 -3.77
CA GLU A 86 -16.71 2.14 -3.37
C GLU A 86 -16.79 1.14 -4.52
N GLU A 87 -16.98 1.60 -5.75
CA GLU A 87 -17.06 0.75 -6.94
C GLU A 87 -15.70 0.06 -7.20
N VAL A 88 -14.60 0.82 -7.14
CA VAL A 88 -13.25 0.26 -7.37
C VAL A 88 -12.87 -0.71 -6.26
N TYR A 89 -13.14 -0.34 -4.99
CA TYR A 89 -12.83 -1.22 -3.85
C TYR A 89 -13.62 -2.52 -3.92
N ALA A 90 -14.93 -2.47 -4.20
CA ALA A 90 -15.75 -3.66 -4.33
C ALA A 90 -15.23 -4.58 -5.44
N CYS A 91 -14.93 -4.04 -6.62
CA CYS A 91 -14.39 -4.81 -7.74
C CYS A 91 -13.07 -5.51 -7.38
N LEU A 92 -12.13 -4.81 -6.76
CA LEU A 92 -10.84 -5.38 -6.37
C LEU A 92 -10.95 -6.36 -5.20
N HIS A 93 -11.87 -6.12 -4.28
CA HIS A 93 -12.17 -7.04 -3.19
C HIS A 93 -12.77 -8.35 -3.71
N ASP A 94 -13.69 -8.28 -4.68
CA ASP A 94 -14.27 -9.46 -5.31
C ASP A 94 -13.21 -10.23 -6.12
N PHE A 95 -12.33 -9.53 -6.83
CA PHE A 95 -11.16 -10.13 -7.48
C PHE A 95 -10.30 -10.90 -6.45
N ALA A 96 -9.94 -10.25 -5.34
CA ALA A 96 -9.12 -10.86 -4.30
C ALA A 96 -9.77 -12.11 -3.69
N ARG A 97 -11.10 -12.10 -3.52
CA ARG A 97 -11.84 -13.24 -2.97
C ARG A 97 -12.02 -14.39 -3.95
N SER A 98 -12.11 -14.10 -5.23
CA SER A 98 -12.27 -15.14 -6.27
C SER A 98 -10.95 -15.76 -6.69
N HIS A 99 -9.82 -15.09 -6.42
CA HIS A 99 -8.49 -15.57 -6.77
C HIS A 99 -8.02 -16.64 -5.78
N THR A 100 -7.45 -17.73 -6.33
CA THR A 100 -6.81 -18.76 -5.49
C THR A 100 -5.32 -18.46 -5.36
N PHE A 101 -4.88 -18.20 -4.14
CA PHE A 101 -3.48 -17.91 -3.83
C PHE A 101 -2.75 -19.16 -3.37
N HIS A 102 -1.48 -19.30 -3.81
CA HIS A 102 -0.56 -20.39 -3.44
C HIS A 102 0.73 -19.82 -2.82
N PRO A 103 0.68 -19.22 -1.60
CA PRO A 103 1.81 -18.51 -1.01
C PRO A 103 3.02 -19.40 -0.68
N GLU A 104 2.86 -20.72 -0.71
CA GLU A 104 3.98 -21.65 -0.56
C GLU A 104 4.85 -21.71 -1.85
N ASP A 105 4.23 -21.56 -3.03
CA ASP A 105 4.86 -21.71 -4.34
C ASP A 105 5.02 -20.39 -5.10
N GLU A 106 4.25 -19.37 -4.75
CA GLU A 106 4.17 -18.10 -5.45
C GLU A 106 4.43 -16.90 -4.52
N ASP A 107 5.22 -15.95 -5.00
CA ASP A 107 5.40 -14.63 -4.42
C ASP A 107 4.55 -13.62 -5.18
N TYR A 108 3.71 -12.87 -4.49
CA TYR A 108 2.75 -11.96 -5.11
C TYR A 108 3.20 -10.51 -5.03
N LEU A 109 3.03 -9.78 -6.13
CA LEU A 109 3.28 -8.36 -6.25
C LEU A 109 2.03 -7.63 -6.77
N ILE A 110 1.81 -6.41 -6.34
CA ILE A 110 0.81 -5.51 -6.89
C ILE A 110 1.53 -4.33 -7.52
N HIS A 111 1.42 -4.21 -8.85
CA HIS A 111 1.97 -3.08 -9.58
C HIS A 111 1.08 -1.85 -9.41
N ILE A 112 1.56 -0.89 -8.63
CA ILE A 112 0.80 0.30 -8.23
C ILE A 112 1.07 1.54 -9.10
N THR A 113 1.95 1.48 -10.08
CA THR A 113 2.29 2.66 -10.91
C THR A 113 1.19 2.99 -11.92
N THR A 114 0.36 2.01 -12.27
CA THR A 114 -0.76 2.15 -13.21
C THR A 114 -2.11 2.15 -12.50
N GLY A 115 -3.14 2.57 -13.21
CA GLY A 115 -4.47 2.78 -12.65
C GLY A 115 -4.68 4.20 -12.12
N THR A 116 -5.87 4.49 -11.62
CA THR A 116 -6.17 5.76 -10.94
C THR A 116 -5.59 5.78 -9.53
N HIS A 117 -5.48 6.97 -8.93
CA HIS A 117 -5.09 7.07 -7.51
C HIS A 117 -6.06 6.31 -6.59
N VAL A 118 -7.34 6.26 -6.95
CA VAL A 118 -8.34 5.47 -6.22
C VAL A 118 -7.98 3.99 -6.26
N ALA A 119 -7.64 3.46 -7.44
CA ALA A 119 -7.21 2.07 -7.59
C ALA A 119 -5.94 1.76 -6.78
N GLN A 120 -4.97 2.68 -6.77
CA GLN A 120 -3.73 2.55 -5.99
C GLN A 120 -4.02 2.48 -4.48
N ILE A 121 -4.93 3.34 -3.98
CA ILE A 121 -5.35 3.32 -2.57
C ILE A 121 -6.08 2.00 -2.25
N CYS A 122 -6.97 1.54 -3.12
CA CYS A 122 -7.70 0.28 -2.92
C CYS A 122 -6.75 -0.92 -2.87
N TRP A 123 -5.77 -1.00 -3.78
CA TRP A 123 -4.72 -2.01 -3.75
C TRP A 123 -3.94 -2.01 -2.43
N PHE A 124 -3.52 -0.82 -1.98
CA PHE A 124 -2.82 -0.68 -0.71
C PHE A 124 -3.67 -1.19 0.46
N LEU A 125 -4.93 -0.78 0.54
CA LEU A 125 -5.83 -1.19 1.62
C LEU A 125 -6.08 -2.70 1.65
N LEU A 126 -6.25 -3.32 0.47
CA LEU A 126 -6.48 -4.77 0.37
C LEU A 126 -5.22 -5.58 0.72
N ALA A 127 -4.04 -5.09 0.35
CA ALA A 127 -2.77 -5.72 0.72
C ALA A 127 -2.49 -5.55 2.23
N GLU A 128 -2.73 -4.38 2.79
CA GLU A 128 -2.55 -4.10 4.22
C GLU A 128 -3.52 -4.92 5.07
N ALA A 129 -4.78 -5.03 4.64
CA ALA A 129 -5.79 -5.86 5.29
C ALA A 129 -5.61 -7.37 5.06
N ARG A 130 -4.56 -7.80 4.35
CA ARG A 130 -4.22 -9.20 4.07
C ARG A 130 -5.27 -9.96 3.24
N TYR A 131 -6.12 -9.26 2.49
CA TYR A 131 -6.95 -9.90 1.46
C TYR A 131 -6.10 -10.39 0.27
N LEU A 132 -4.98 -9.73 0.03
CA LEU A 132 -3.97 -10.10 -0.96
C LEU A 132 -2.63 -10.34 -0.24
N PRO A 133 -2.04 -11.54 -0.31
CA PRO A 133 -0.74 -11.85 0.30
C PRO A 133 0.41 -11.28 -0.55
N ALA A 134 0.35 -10.00 -0.89
CA ALA A 134 1.20 -9.36 -1.87
C ALA A 134 1.97 -8.16 -1.29
N ARG A 135 3.18 -7.93 -1.83
CA ARG A 135 3.94 -6.69 -1.64
C ARG A 135 3.61 -5.73 -2.79
N LEU A 136 3.83 -4.45 -2.58
CA LEU A 136 3.62 -3.46 -3.63
C LEU A 136 4.88 -3.33 -4.49
N ALA A 137 4.69 -3.17 -5.80
CA ALA A 137 5.75 -2.89 -6.77
C ALA A 137 5.48 -1.55 -7.45
N GLN A 138 6.43 -0.65 -7.37
CA GLN A 138 6.39 0.64 -8.03
C GLN A 138 7.47 0.71 -9.10
N THR A 139 7.09 1.07 -10.31
CA THR A 139 8.04 1.34 -11.39
C THR A 139 8.28 2.84 -11.54
N SER A 140 9.48 3.23 -11.92
CA SER A 140 9.86 4.61 -12.19
C SER A 140 10.63 4.75 -13.49
N PRO A 141 10.48 5.89 -14.21
CA PRO A 141 11.20 6.12 -15.45
C PRO A 141 12.71 6.22 -15.20
N PRO A 142 13.53 5.93 -16.23
CA PRO A 142 14.98 6.03 -16.12
C PRO A 142 15.40 7.46 -15.75
N ARG A 143 16.39 7.58 -14.88
CA ARG A 143 16.95 8.89 -14.50
C ARG A 143 17.72 9.47 -15.68
N LYS A 144 17.51 10.77 -15.99
CA LYS A 144 18.14 11.46 -17.14
C LYS A 144 19.67 11.36 -17.19
N LYS A 145 20.35 11.03 -16.08
CA LYS A 145 21.80 10.88 -15.99
C LYS A 145 22.31 9.45 -16.25
N ASP A 146 21.43 8.47 -16.19
CA ASP A 146 21.83 7.07 -16.26
C ASP A 146 21.39 6.48 -17.60
N LYS A 147 22.30 6.59 -18.60
CA LYS A 147 22.06 6.01 -19.94
C LYS A 147 22.18 4.49 -19.98
N SER A 148 22.64 3.87 -18.88
CA SER A 148 22.85 2.42 -18.78
C SER A 148 21.54 1.65 -18.52
N HIS A 149 20.52 2.29 -17.93
CA HIS A 149 19.22 1.69 -17.65
C HIS A 149 18.11 2.40 -18.42
N SER A 150 17.97 2.07 -19.70
CA SER A 150 16.93 2.63 -20.58
C SER A 150 15.51 2.18 -20.19
N THR A 151 15.37 1.12 -19.38
CA THR A 151 14.10 0.49 -19.00
C THR A 151 13.42 1.12 -17.79
N GLY A 152 14.16 1.86 -16.94
CA GLY A 152 13.67 2.37 -15.66
C GLY A 152 13.90 1.40 -14.50
N ASP A 153 13.44 1.77 -13.30
CA ASP A 153 13.68 1.04 -12.06
C ASP A 153 12.38 0.47 -11.48
N VAL A 154 12.49 -0.64 -10.74
CA VAL A 154 11.42 -1.22 -9.91
C VAL A 154 11.81 -1.14 -8.44
N THR A 155 10.90 -0.63 -7.63
CA THR A 155 11.02 -0.60 -6.17
C THR A 155 9.93 -1.48 -5.56
N ILE A 156 10.32 -2.46 -4.76
CA ILE A 156 9.39 -3.28 -3.98
C ILE A 156 9.15 -2.59 -2.64
N ILE A 157 7.89 -2.31 -2.34
CA ILE A 157 7.45 -1.70 -1.08
C ILE A 157 6.83 -2.81 -0.24
N ASP A 158 7.47 -3.13 0.87
CA ASP A 158 6.91 -4.03 1.87
C ASP A 158 6.10 -3.19 2.87
N LEU A 159 4.85 -3.57 3.12
CA LEU A 159 3.99 -2.86 4.07
C LEU A 159 4.32 -3.21 5.53
N ASP A 160 5.18 -4.18 5.76
CA ASP A 160 5.74 -4.41 7.09
C ASP A 160 6.73 -3.29 7.44
N LEU A 161 6.22 -2.26 8.12
CA LEU A 161 7.01 -1.08 8.51
C LEU A 161 8.18 -1.41 9.43
N SER A 162 8.19 -2.60 10.06
CA SER A 162 9.32 -3.06 10.89
C SER A 162 10.62 -3.25 10.08
N ARG A 163 10.51 -3.44 8.76
CA ARG A 163 11.65 -3.57 7.85
C ARG A 163 12.30 -2.24 7.48
N TYR A 164 11.64 -1.13 7.75
CA TYR A 164 12.17 0.21 7.52
C TYR A 164 12.70 0.78 8.84
N ASN A 165 13.93 0.47 9.20
CA ASN A 165 14.52 0.83 10.51
C ASN A 165 14.30 2.30 10.89
N ASP A 166 14.47 3.23 9.97
CA ASP A 166 14.28 4.67 10.25
C ASP A 166 12.82 5.01 10.54
N ILE A 167 11.87 4.39 9.84
CA ILE A 167 10.44 4.58 10.05
C ILE A 167 10.03 3.92 11.35
N ALA A 168 10.43 2.67 11.56
CA ALA A 168 10.13 1.92 12.79
C ALA A 168 10.71 2.63 14.03
N THR A 169 11.93 3.16 13.94
CA THR A 169 12.57 3.93 15.02
C THR A 169 11.79 5.19 15.34
N ARG A 170 11.37 5.97 14.33
CA ARG A 170 10.54 7.17 14.51
C ARG A 170 9.21 6.84 15.19
N PHE A 171 8.50 5.82 14.73
CA PHE A 171 7.24 5.40 15.37
C PHE A 171 7.44 4.91 16.80
N ALA A 172 8.53 4.19 17.08
CA ALA A 172 8.86 3.75 18.43
C ALA A 172 9.15 4.96 19.35
N GLN A 173 9.92 5.93 18.88
CA GLN A 173 10.22 7.16 19.60
C GLN A 173 8.94 7.98 19.86
N GLU A 174 8.13 8.25 18.83
CA GLU A 174 6.86 8.97 19.00
C GLU A 174 5.92 8.28 19.99
N ARG A 175 5.88 6.94 19.95
CA ARG A 175 5.07 6.17 20.88
C ARG A 175 5.59 6.29 22.31
N GLU A 176 6.89 6.20 22.50
CA GLU A 176 7.53 6.35 23.81
C GLU A 176 7.30 7.75 24.38
N GLU A 177 7.47 8.79 23.56
CA GLU A 177 7.18 10.17 23.95
C GLU A 177 5.71 10.35 24.33
N THR A 178 4.78 9.77 23.58
CA THR A 178 3.34 9.81 23.88
C THR A 178 3.01 9.11 25.22
N LEU A 179 3.59 7.93 25.44
CA LEU A 179 3.39 7.19 26.70
C LEU A 179 4.01 7.95 27.88
N ASN A 180 5.19 8.52 27.72
CA ASN A 180 5.84 9.36 28.72
C ASN A 180 5.03 10.63 29.04
N PHE A 181 4.46 11.26 28.02
CA PHE A 181 3.58 12.40 28.19
C PHE A 181 2.31 12.02 28.98
N LEU A 182 1.64 10.89 28.66
CA LEU A 182 0.47 10.42 29.39
C LEU A 182 0.80 10.04 30.85
N LYS A 183 1.96 9.47 31.08
CA LYS A 183 2.48 9.16 32.43
C LYS A 183 2.95 10.41 33.17
N SER A 184 3.06 11.55 32.51
CA SER A 184 3.59 12.80 33.07
C SER A 184 5.01 12.68 33.67
N GLY A 185 5.85 11.86 33.02
CA GLY A 185 7.21 11.58 33.50
C GLY A 185 7.28 10.67 34.71
N ILE A 186 6.17 10.13 35.19
CA ILE A 186 6.19 9.16 36.32
C ILE A 186 6.74 7.84 35.82
N ALA A 187 7.96 7.51 36.20
CA ALA A 187 8.52 6.19 36.00
C ALA A 187 7.86 5.21 36.99
N THR A 188 7.03 4.30 36.46
CA THR A 188 6.40 3.28 37.27
C THR A 188 6.70 1.89 36.74
N ARG A 189 6.98 0.95 37.68
CA ARG A 189 7.17 -0.47 37.40
C ARG A 189 5.85 -1.25 37.51
N ASN A 190 4.75 -0.60 37.87
CA ASN A 190 3.46 -1.29 38.00
C ASN A 190 2.93 -1.72 36.61
N PRO A 191 2.87 -3.04 36.34
CA PRO A 191 2.48 -3.54 35.03
C PRO A 191 1.01 -3.28 34.69
N CYS A 192 0.13 -3.19 35.70
CA CYS A 192 -1.30 -2.88 35.47
C CYS A 192 -1.46 -1.44 35.06
N PHE A 193 -0.77 -0.51 35.70
CA PHE A 193 -0.80 0.91 35.32
C PHE A 193 -0.21 1.11 33.93
N ASN A 194 0.90 0.49 33.60
CA ASN A 194 1.53 0.58 32.28
C ASN A 194 0.60 0.08 31.17
N ARG A 195 -0.05 -1.08 31.35
CA ARG A 195 -1.04 -1.61 30.42
C ARG A 195 -2.25 -0.69 30.24
N MET A 196 -2.73 -0.10 31.32
CA MET A 196 -3.82 0.88 31.27
C MET A 196 -3.43 2.10 30.43
N ILE A 197 -2.25 2.67 30.64
CA ILE A 197 -1.76 3.83 29.86
C ILE A 197 -1.61 3.46 28.38
N GLU A 198 -1.12 2.26 28.05
CA GLU A 198 -1.04 1.79 26.66
C GLU A 198 -2.42 1.62 26.00
N GLN A 199 -3.42 1.19 26.77
CA GLN A 199 -4.80 1.12 26.28
C GLN A 199 -5.37 2.53 26.04
N ILE A 200 -5.14 3.45 26.97
CA ILE A 200 -5.58 4.85 26.84
C ILE A 200 -4.92 5.49 25.64
N GLU A 201 -3.63 5.30 25.42
CA GLU A 201 -2.91 5.81 24.26
C GLU A 201 -3.57 5.33 22.96
N ARG A 202 -3.78 4.03 22.81
CA ARG A 202 -4.41 3.45 21.61
C ARG A 202 -5.81 4.02 21.36
N VAL A 203 -6.62 4.15 22.41
CA VAL A 203 -7.98 4.70 22.29
C VAL A 203 -7.95 6.19 22.03
N ALA A 204 -7.08 6.94 22.71
CA ALA A 204 -6.98 8.39 22.54
C ALA A 204 -6.55 8.79 21.11
N ILE A 205 -5.65 8.00 20.49
CA ILE A 205 -5.19 8.28 19.12
C ILE A 205 -6.20 7.88 18.05
N ARG A 206 -6.89 6.75 18.24
CA ARG A 206 -7.72 6.14 17.18
C ARG A 206 -9.21 6.45 17.27
N SER A 207 -9.72 6.76 18.47
CA SER A 207 -11.15 6.92 18.70
C SER A 207 -11.54 8.39 18.88
N ARG A 208 -12.62 8.79 18.23
CA ARG A 208 -13.30 10.07 18.47
C ARG A 208 -14.42 9.96 19.51
N SER A 209 -14.74 8.75 19.96
CA SER A 209 -15.76 8.51 20.98
C SER A 209 -15.36 9.08 22.34
N PRO A 210 -16.32 9.46 23.19
CA PRO A 210 -16.07 9.87 24.56
C PRO A 210 -15.32 8.80 25.35
N ILE A 211 -14.36 9.21 26.18
CA ILE A 211 -13.61 8.32 27.08
C ILE A 211 -14.09 8.57 28.50
N LEU A 212 -14.61 7.52 29.14
CA LEU A 212 -15.00 7.55 30.55
C LEU A 212 -13.86 6.99 31.42
N LEU A 213 -13.35 7.81 32.34
CA LEU A 213 -12.36 7.41 33.33
C LEU A 213 -13.05 7.10 34.67
N ASN A 214 -13.04 5.84 35.08
CA ASN A 214 -13.62 5.40 36.35
C ASN A 214 -12.52 5.00 37.33
N GLY A 215 -12.75 5.25 38.64
CA GLY A 215 -11.80 4.89 39.68
C GLY A 215 -12.04 5.69 40.97
N PRO A 216 -11.35 5.37 42.08
CA PRO A 216 -11.51 6.01 43.37
C PRO A 216 -11.13 7.49 43.38
N THR A 217 -11.61 8.23 44.36
CA THR A 217 -11.22 9.65 44.57
C THR A 217 -9.70 9.71 44.82
N GLY A 218 -9.05 10.72 44.28
CA GLY A 218 -7.59 10.88 44.38
C GLY A 218 -6.74 10.05 43.42
N ALA A 219 -7.34 9.17 42.58
CA ALA A 219 -6.62 8.34 41.61
C ALA A 219 -6.04 9.09 40.38
N GLY A 220 -6.03 10.43 40.38
CA GLY A 220 -5.44 11.21 39.30
C GLY A 220 -6.26 11.28 38.00
N LYS A 221 -7.56 10.90 38.01
CA LYS A 221 -8.44 10.87 36.84
C LYS A 221 -8.50 12.19 36.08
N SER A 222 -8.70 13.31 36.80
CA SER A 222 -8.80 14.65 36.18
C SER A 222 -7.50 15.07 35.50
N PHE A 223 -6.38 14.72 36.12
CA PHE A 223 -5.06 14.98 35.52
C PHE A 223 -4.85 14.15 34.24
N LEU A 224 -5.19 12.86 34.28
CA LEU A 224 -5.10 11.99 33.11
C LEU A 224 -6.07 12.41 32.00
N ALA A 225 -7.30 12.84 32.34
CA ALA A 225 -8.26 13.38 31.39
C ALA A 225 -7.71 14.60 30.65
N ARG A 226 -7.05 15.51 31.38
CA ARG A 226 -6.40 16.68 30.79
C ARG A 226 -5.28 16.29 29.83
N ARG A 227 -4.46 15.30 30.17
CA ARG A 227 -3.39 14.80 29.29
C ARG A 227 -3.93 14.14 28.03
N ILE A 228 -5.04 13.38 28.14
CA ILE A 228 -5.73 12.81 26.98
C ILE A 228 -6.27 13.93 26.09
N TYR A 229 -6.83 14.97 26.66
CA TYR A 229 -7.32 16.15 25.92
C TYR A 229 -6.17 16.83 25.16
N GLU A 230 -5.07 17.15 25.85
CA GLU A 230 -3.87 17.79 25.26
C GLU A 230 -3.29 16.94 24.13
N LEU A 231 -3.24 15.59 24.29
CA LEU A 231 -2.78 14.66 23.26
C LEU A 231 -3.70 14.68 22.03
N LYS A 232 -5.01 14.66 22.21
CA LYS A 232 -5.99 14.72 21.12
C LYS A 232 -5.93 16.06 20.39
N LEU A 233 -5.72 17.15 21.10
CA LEU A 233 -5.56 18.49 20.54
C LEU A 233 -4.27 18.58 19.70
N ALA A 234 -3.14 18.08 20.21
CA ALA A 234 -1.87 18.02 19.49
C ALA A 234 -1.95 17.16 18.22
N ARG A 235 -2.85 16.18 18.17
CA ARG A 235 -3.14 15.32 17.02
C ARG A 235 -4.25 15.85 16.11
N HIS A 236 -4.70 17.10 16.31
CA HIS A 236 -5.74 17.75 15.52
C HIS A 236 -7.06 16.96 15.42
N GLN A 237 -7.39 16.16 16.46
CA GLN A 237 -8.62 15.36 16.45
C GLN A 237 -9.87 16.20 16.73
N PHE A 238 -9.72 17.37 17.31
CA PHE A 238 -10.73 18.42 17.46
C PHE A 238 -10.06 19.79 17.61
N SER A 239 -10.79 20.82 17.31
CA SER A 239 -10.43 22.21 17.59
C SER A 239 -11.27 22.64 18.78
N GLY A 240 -10.64 22.88 19.90
CA GLY A 240 -11.29 23.39 21.10
C GLY A 240 -10.51 24.56 21.69
N PRO A 241 -11.13 25.38 22.54
CA PRO A 241 -10.43 26.41 23.27
C PRO A 241 -9.39 25.82 24.21
#